data_9dee672064038886278d4a57f61f934e
#
_entry.id   9dee672064038886278d4a57f61f934e
#
_cell.length_a   1.000
_cell.length_b   1.000
_cell.length_c   1.000
_cell.angle_alpha   90.00
_cell.angle_beta   90.00
_cell.angle_gamma   90.00
#
_symmetry.space_group_name_H-M   'P 1'
#
loop_
_entity.id
_entity.type
_entity.pdbx_description
1 polymer ?
#
loop_
_entity_poly.entity_id
_entity_poly.type
_entity_poly.pdbx_seq_one_letter_code
_entity_poly.pdbx_strand_id
1 'polypeptide(L)'
;MTFTNTHQPCPDCDSSDGLAYNEDGSTKCFVCDMYTPAARVNNVRELGSISDKPKPSFTQTEHRLITAEYRTITDRLITGTTAKKYAALKQGDITTFGYYNPDDPTKPVAAKVRNPDKRFSIVGDWKQAGLYGQHLFSEG
;
A
#
# COMPACT_ATOMS: atom_id res chain seq x y z
N MET A 1 2.98 20.78 8.49
CA MET A 1 3.17 20.67 9.95
C MET A 1 4.08 21.78 10.38
N THR A 2 3.65 22.60 11.31
CA THR A 2 4.46 23.71 11.84
C THR A 2 4.82 23.37 13.28
N PHE A 3 6.11 23.25 13.54
CA PHE A 3 6.60 23.01 14.91
C PHE A 3 6.67 24.33 15.68
N THR A 4 6.09 24.37 16.86
CA THR A 4 6.08 25.56 17.74
C THR A 4 7.23 25.54 18.75
N ASN A 5 7.67 24.34 19.14
CA ASN A 5 8.77 24.18 20.07
C ASN A 5 9.59 22.93 19.68
N THR A 6 10.86 23.10 19.47
CA THR A 6 11.80 22.03 19.08
C THR A 6 12.90 21.88 20.15
N HIS A 7 13.76 20.88 20.00
CA HIS A 7 14.89 20.63 20.91
C HIS A 7 14.48 20.41 22.38
N GLN A 8 13.45 19.57 22.58
CA GLN A 8 13.01 19.19 23.91
C GLN A 8 13.48 17.77 24.27
N PRO A 9 13.69 17.47 25.56
CA PRO A 9 14.05 16.13 25.99
C PRO A 9 12.90 15.14 25.73
N CYS A 10 13.25 13.97 25.21
CA CYS A 10 12.28 12.90 24.97
C CYS A 10 12.23 11.94 26.18
N PRO A 11 11.06 11.69 26.76
CA PRO A 11 10.91 10.82 27.93
C PRO A 11 11.12 9.33 27.61
N ASP A 12 11.02 8.92 26.33
CA ASP A 12 11.08 7.51 25.94
C ASP A 12 12.48 7.05 25.51
N CYS A 13 13.34 7.94 25.03
CA CYS A 13 14.68 7.58 24.57
C CYS A 13 15.80 8.39 25.23
N ASP A 14 15.48 9.17 26.25
CA ASP A 14 16.43 10.04 27.00
C ASP A 14 17.26 11.00 26.12
N SER A 15 16.85 11.22 24.87
CA SER A 15 17.46 12.24 24.04
C SER A 15 17.20 13.61 24.61
N SER A 16 18.25 14.43 24.75
CA SER A 16 18.18 15.76 25.33
C SER A 16 17.43 16.79 24.47
N ASP A 17 17.31 16.54 23.15
CA ASP A 17 16.84 17.52 22.17
C ASP A 17 16.03 16.95 21.00
N GLY A 18 15.67 15.64 21.05
CA GLY A 18 15.00 14.94 19.96
C GLY A 18 13.52 15.22 19.82
N LEU A 19 12.86 15.81 20.82
CA LEU A 19 11.40 15.99 20.84
C LEU A 19 10.99 17.35 20.29
N ALA A 20 9.97 17.38 19.45
CA ALA A 20 9.33 18.60 18.95
C ALA A 20 7.83 18.59 19.18
N TYR A 21 7.27 19.76 19.48
CA TYR A 21 5.83 20.00 19.65
C TYR A 21 5.26 20.70 18.42
N ASN A 22 4.12 20.26 17.93
CA ASN A 22 3.35 20.91 16.88
C ASN A 22 2.33 21.90 17.46
N GLU A 23 1.84 22.81 16.60
CA GLU A 23 0.78 23.76 16.95
C GLU A 23 -0.53 23.08 17.41
N ASP A 24 -0.80 21.88 16.92
CA ASP A 24 -1.98 21.09 17.31
C ASP A 24 -1.84 20.36 18.65
N GLY A 25 -0.68 20.50 19.32
CA GLY A 25 -0.37 19.83 20.58
C GLY A 25 0.12 18.38 20.42
N SER A 26 0.33 17.90 19.21
CA SER A 26 1.00 16.63 18.96
C SER A 26 2.51 16.77 19.15
N THR A 27 3.17 15.64 19.47
CA THR A 27 4.64 15.64 19.63
C THR A 27 5.27 14.57 18.77
N LYS A 28 6.48 14.87 18.27
CA LYS A 28 7.29 13.89 17.54
C LYS A 28 8.74 13.93 18.03
N CYS A 29 9.29 12.75 18.33
CA CYS A 29 10.72 12.60 18.56
C CYS A 29 11.42 12.16 17.27
N PHE A 30 12.48 12.85 16.88
CA PHE A 30 13.26 12.53 15.68
C PHE A 30 14.40 11.52 15.93
N VAL A 31 14.60 11.12 17.17
CA VAL A 31 15.62 10.13 17.55
C VAL A 31 15.03 8.72 17.65
N CYS A 32 13.91 8.54 18.34
CA CYS A 32 13.25 7.23 18.47
C CYS A 32 11.98 7.09 17.61
N ASP A 33 11.66 8.11 16.80
CA ASP A 33 10.47 8.17 15.93
C ASP A 33 9.12 8.09 16.67
N MET A 34 9.11 8.23 17.99
CA MET A 34 7.88 8.24 18.77
C MET A 34 7.02 9.43 18.36
N TYR A 35 5.74 9.16 18.16
CA TYR A 35 4.72 10.17 17.87
C TYR A 35 3.58 10.08 18.88
N THR A 36 3.30 11.18 19.58
CA THR A 36 2.14 11.30 20.45
C THR A 36 1.14 12.25 19.78
N PRO A 37 -0.06 11.78 19.44
CA PRO A 37 -1.07 12.65 18.85
C PRO A 37 -1.54 13.67 19.87
N ALA A 38 -2.00 14.83 19.40
CA ALA A 38 -2.65 15.83 20.24
C ALA A 38 -3.75 15.19 21.08
N ALA A 39 -3.79 15.47 22.39
CA ALA A 39 -4.88 15.00 23.24
C ALA A 39 -6.19 15.52 22.65
N ARG A 40 -7.01 14.63 22.10
CA ARG A 40 -8.34 14.98 21.60
C ARG A 40 -9.14 15.47 22.79
N VAL A 41 -9.34 16.78 22.88
CA VAL A 41 -10.44 17.32 23.64
C VAL A 41 -11.69 16.64 23.09
N ASN A 42 -12.41 15.93 23.95
CA ASN A 42 -13.61 15.16 23.62
C ASN A 42 -14.71 16.06 23.01
N ASN A 43 -14.51 16.54 21.80
CA ASN A 43 -15.60 16.85 20.91
C ASN A 43 -15.82 15.58 20.11
N VAL A 44 -16.76 14.78 20.56
CA VAL A 44 -17.43 13.76 19.77
C VAL A 44 -18.10 14.49 18.59
N ARG A 45 -17.31 14.91 17.62
CA ARG A 45 -17.79 14.95 16.25
C ARG A 45 -17.71 13.51 15.82
N GLU A 46 -18.89 12.90 15.68
CA GLU A 46 -19.05 11.67 14.92
C GLU A 46 -18.04 11.70 13.78
N LEU A 47 -17.07 10.83 13.86
CA LEU A 47 -16.29 10.45 12.69
C LEU A 47 -17.34 10.03 11.68
N GLY A 48 -17.70 10.97 10.79
CA GLY A 48 -18.47 10.65 9.61
C GLY A 48 -17.83 9.41 9.04
N SER A 49 -18.63 8.36 8.96
CA SER A 49 -18.25 7.03 8.51
C SER A 49 -17.16 7.16 7.46
N ILE A 50 -15.96 6.66 7.78
CA ILE A 50 -15.02 6.23 6.77
C ILE A 50 -15.91 5.49 5.79
N SER A 51 -16.10 6.05 4.61
CA SER A 51 -16.97 5.45 3.61
C SER A 51 -16.50 4.02 3.47
N ASP A 52 -17.27 3.08 4.02
CA ASP A 52 -17.17 1.67 3.77
C ASP A 52 -17.51 1.43 2.29
N LYS A 53 -16.64 1.94 1.41
CA LYS A 53 -16.55 1.35 0.10
C LYS A 53 -15.99 -0.03 0.38
N PRO A 54 -16.77 -1.08 0.12
CA PRO A 54 -16.30 -2.44 0.36
C PRO A 54 -14.96 -2.56 -0.36
N LYS A 55 -13.90 -2.85 0.39
CA LYS A 55 -12.60 -3.18 -0.20
C LYS A 55 -12.89 -4.30 -1.19
N PRO A 56 -12.52 -4.15 -2.47
CA PRO A 56 -12.76 -5.20 -3.45
C PRO A 56 -12.20 -6.50 -2.87
N SER A 57 -13.06 -7.52 -2.78
CA SER A 57 -12.61 -8.79 -2.24
C SER A 57 -11.50 -9.32 -3.15
N PHE A 58 -10.46 -9.91 -2.59
CA PHE A 58 -9.37 -10.49 -3.38
C PHE A 58 -9.89 -11.48 -4.42
N THR A 59 -10.95 -12.23 -4.11
CA THR A 59 -11.62 -13.17 -5.01
C THR A 59 -12.03 -12.53 -6.34
N GLN A 60 -12.57 -11.31 -6.32
CA GLN A 60 -12.92 -10.59 -7.55
C GLN A 60 -11.69 -10.17 -8.35
N THR A 61 -10.62 -9.75 -7.66
CA THR A 61 -9.36 -9.35 -8.29
C THR A 61 -8.64 -10.58 -8.88
N GLU A 62 -8.61 -11.70 -8.16
CA GLU A 62 -8.09 -12.98 -8.62
C GLU A 62 -8.82 -13.45 -9.89
N HIS A 63 -10.14 -13.46 -9.86
CA HIS A 63 -10.95 -13.84 -11.03
C HIS A 63 -10.64 -12.96 -12.25
N ARG A 64 -10.50 -11.64 -12.06
CA ARG A 64 -10.12 -10.72 -13.14
C ARG A 64 -8.73 -11.01 -13.69
N LEU A 65 -7.76 -11.27 -12.85
CA LEU A 65 -6.38 -11.60 -13.28
C LEU A 65 -6.31 -12.90 -14.09
N ILE A 66 -7.16 -13.88 -13.76
CA ILE A 66 -7.18 -15.18 -14.45
C ILE A 66 -7.99 -15.13 -15.76
N THR A 67 -9.12 -14.44 -15.77
CA THR A 67 -10.10 -14.50 -16.88
C THR A 67 -10.02 -13.33 -17.85
N ALA A 68 -9.36 -12.23 -17.49
CA ALA A 68 -9.31 -11.05 -18.33
C ALA A 68 -8.47 -11.24 -19.60
N GLU A 69 -8.87 -10.57 -20.66
CA GLU A 69 -8.07 -10.43 -21.86
C GLU A 69 -6.98 -9.38 -21.64
N TYR A 70 -5.72 -9.82 -21.70
CA TYR A 70 -4.57 -8.93 -21.55
C TYR A 70 -4.27 -8.23 -22.88
N ARG A 71 -4.36 -6.92 -22.86
CA ARG A 71 -4.07 -6.07 -24.02
C ARG A 71 -2.72 -5.39 -23.88
N THR A 72 -2.19 -4.91 -25.01
CA THR A 72 -0.97 -4.11 -25.02
C THR A 72 -1.12 -2.84 -24.20
N ILE A 73 -0.16 -2.60 -23.30
CA ILE A 73 -0.07 -1.36 -22.52
C ILE A 73 0.78 -0.38 -23.31
N THR A 74 0.14 0.41 -24.15
CA THR A 74 0.79 1.24 -25.19
C THR A 74 1.66 2.34 -24.61
N ASP A 75 1.24 2.96 -23.52
CA ASP A 75 2.00 4.00 -22.80
C ASP A 75 3.31 3.48 -22.16
N ARG A 76 3.46 2.17 -22.08
CA ARG A 76 4.65 1.50 -21.53
C ARG A 76 5.34 0.58 -22.53
N LEU A 77 4.86 0.50 -23.78
CA LEU A 77 5.36 -0.39 -24.81
C LEU A 77 5.41 -1.87 -24.38
N ILE A 78 4.47 -2.30 -23.54
CA ILE A 78 4.35 -3.67 -23.05
C ILE A 78 3.31 -4.40 -23.89
N THR A 79 3.71 -5.47 -24.58
CA THR A 79 2.78 -6.29 -25.37
C THR A 79 1.78 -7.02 -24.48
N GLY A 80 0.59 -7.36 -25.01
CA GLY A 80 -0.41 -8.14 -24.29
C GLY A 80 0.11 -9.49 -23.80
N THR A 81 0.98 -10.15 -24.57
CA THR A 81 1.64 -11.41 -24.19
C THR A 81 2.54 -11.22 -22.97
N THR A 82 3.35 -10.17 -22.96
CA THR A 82 4.20 -9.84 -21.81
C THR A 82 3.36 -9.44 -20.60
N ALA A 83 2.32 -8.62 -20.81
CA ALA A 83 1.40 -8.23 -19.74
C ALA A 83 0.73 -9.44 -19.09
N LYS A 84 0.31 -10.44 -19.89
CA LYS A 84 -0.24 -11.70 -19.38
C LYS A 84 0.78 -12.51 -18.60
N LYS A 85 2.00 -12.66 -19.14
CA LYS A 85 3.09 -13.40 -18.50
C LYS A 85 3.40 -12.86 -17.10
N TYR A 86 3.42 -11.55 -16.95
CA TYR A 86 3.70 -10.87 -15.67
C TYR A 86 2.44 -10.53 -14.86
N ALA A 87 1.25 -10.99 -15.28
CA ALA A 87 -0.02 -10.66 -14.62
C ALA A 87 -0.22 -9.16 -14.36
N ALA A 88 0.14 -8.33 -15.35
CA ALA A 88 -0.04 -6.88 -15.33
C ALA A 88 -1.29 -6.51 -16.14
N LEU A 89 -2.43 -6.43 -15.49
CA LEU A 89 -3.72 -6.15 -16.12
C LEU A 89 -4.04 -4.66 -16.08
N LYS A 90 -4.11 -4.01 -17.24
CA LYS A 90 -4.56 -2.62 -17.36
C LYS A 90 -6.03 -2.57 -17.79
N GLN A 91 -6.87 -1.92 -16.99
CA GLN A 91 -8.28 -1.68 -17.26
C GLN A 91 -8.57 -0.18 -17.10
N GLY A 92 -8.74 0.54 -18.19
CA GLY A 92 -8.80 2.00 -18.18
C GLY A 92 -7.52 2.58 -17.57
N ASP A 93 -7.66 3.41 -16.56
CA ASP A 93 -6.53 4.05 -15.87
C ASP A 93 -5.99 3.25 -14.67
N ILE A 94 -6.62 2.12 -14.36
CA ILE A 94 -6.22 1.23 -13.26
C ILE A 94 -5.31 0.14 -13.80
N THR A 95 -4.19 -0.11 -13.11
CA THR A 95 -3.31 -1.24 -13.40
C THR A 95 -3.23 -2.16 -12.19
N THR A 96 -3.50 -3.44 -12.40
CA THR A 96 -3.46 -4.48 -11.36
C THR A 96 -2.29 -5.40 -11.62
N PHE A 97 -1.45 -5.63 -10.62
CA PHE A 97 -0.30 -6.52 -10.67
C PHE A 97 -0.57 -7.75 -9.79
N GLY A 98 -0.57 -8.94 -10.40
CA GLY A 98 -0.75 -10.20 -9.68
C GLY A 98 0.55 -10.67 -9.05
N TYR A 99 0.47 -11.13 -7.81
CA TYR A 99 1.58 -11.72 -7.06
C TYR A 99 1.27 -13.20 -6.78
N TYR A 100 2.24 -14.04 -6.95
CA TYR A 100 2.11 -15.50 -6.84
C TYR A 100 2.91 -16.03 -5.67
N ASN A 101 2.49 -17.17 -5.14
CA ASN A 101 3.31 -17.92 -4.22
C ASN A 101 4.44 -18.59 -5.01
N PRO A 102 5.72 -18.47 -4.60
CA PRO A 102 6.83 -19.14 -5.27
C PRO A 102 6.70 -20.66 -5.29
N ASP A 103 6.08 -21.25 -4.26
CA ASP A 103 5.88 -22.70 -4.12
C ASP A 103 4.64 -23.21 -4.88
N ASP A 104 3.69 -22.32 -5.21
CA ASP A 104 2.48 -22.63 -5.98
C ASP A 104 2.13 -21.49 -6.95
N PRO A 105 2.76 -21.47 -8.14
CA PRO A 105 2.55 -20.40 -9.12
C PRO A 105 1.28 -20.56 -9.97
N THR A 106 0.36 -21.42 -9.59
CA THR A 106 -0.83 -21.74 -10.41
C THR A 106 -1.84 -20.60 -10.44
N LYS A 107 -1.92 -19.82 -9.37
CA LYS A 107 -2.84 -18.69 -9.22
C LYS A 107 -2.26 -17.56 -8.39
N PRO A 108 -2.67 -16.31 -8.62
CA PRO A 108 -2.25 -15.20 -7.77
C PRO A 108 -2.81 -15.34 -6.36
N VAL A 109 -2.02 -15.02 -5.35
CA VAL A 109 -2.40 -15.02 -3.92
C VAL A 109 -2.61 -13.61 -3.38
N ALA A 110 -2.05 -12.63 -4.05
CA ALA A 110 -2.19 -11.21 -3.71
C ALA A 110 -2.15 -10.34 -4.97
N ALA A 111 -2.58 -9.10 -4.86
CA ALA A 111 -2.48 -8.15 -5.94
C ALA A 111 -2.21 -6.73 -5.43
N LYS A 112 -1.48 -5.96 -6.21
CA LYS A 112 -1.26 -4.54 -6.04
C LYS A 112 -1.99 -3.79 -7.13
N VAL A 113 -2.90 -2.89 -6.74
CA VAL A 113 -3.70 -2.11 -7.66
C VAL A 113 -3.20 -0.67 -7.67
N ARG A 114 -2.79 -0.20 -8.83
CA ARG A 114 -2.39 1.19 -9.05
C ARG A 114 -3.56 2.00 -9.58
N ASN A 115 -3.94 3.02 -8.84
CA ASN A 115 -4.97 3.97 -9.23
C ASN A 115 -4.39 5.14 -10.07
N PRO A 116 -5.21 5.88 -10.82
CA PRO A 116 -4.75 7.00 -11.65
C PRO A 116 -4.12 8.14 -10.85
N ASP A 117 -4.50 8.32 -9.59
CA ASP A 117 -3.92 9.28 -8.64
C ASP A 117 -2.54 8.86 -8.09
N LYS A 118 -1.92 7.84 -8.68
CA LYS A 118 -0.65 7.22 -8.28
C LYS A 118 -0.67 6.51 -6.92
N ARG A 119 -1.82 6.37 -6.27
CA ARG A 119 -1.97 5.59 -5.05
C ARG A 119 -2.03 4.10 -5.37
N PHE A 120 -1.56 3.31 -4.42
CA PHE A 120 -1.62 1.86 -4.50
C PHE A 120 -2.55 1.30 -3.43
N SER A 121 -3.33 0.31 -3.82
CA SER A 121 -4.10 -0.53 -2.91
C SER A 121 -3.56 -1.95 -2.95
N ILE A 122 -3.58 -2.63 -1.82
CA ILE A 122 -3.07 -3.99 -1.66
C ILE A 122 -4.25 -4.89 -1.28
N VAL A 123 -4.42 -6.01 -1.96
CA VAL A 123 -5.47 -7.00 -1.69
C VAL A 123 -4.87 -8.41 -1.69
N GLY A 124 -5.45 -9.32 -0.91
CA GLY A 124 -5.02 -10.71 -0.81
C GLY A 124 -4.03 -10.99 0.32
N ASP A 125 -3.43 -12.17 0.28
CA ASP A 125 -2.51 -12.65 1.32
C ASP A 125 -1.05 -12.39 0.95
N TRP A 126 -0.53 -11.26 1.45
CA TRP A 126 0.85 -10.83 1.22
C TRP A 126 1.89 -11.69 1.93
N LYS A 127 1.49 -12.48 2.92
CA LYS A 127 2.42 -13.38 3.61
C LYS A 127 2.84 -14.56 2.73
N GLN A 128 1.97 -14.94 1.80
CA GLN A 128 2.23 -16.01 0.84
C GLN A 128 2.79 -15.49 -0.48
N ALA A 129 2.77 -14.20 -0.72
CA ALA A 129 3.26 -13.60 -1.95
C ALA A 129 4.79 -13.57 -1.99
N GLY A 130 5.36 -14.03 -3.09
CA GLY A 130 6.77 -13.83 -3.41
C GLY A 130 7.03 -12.44 -4.01
N LEU A 131 8.24 -12.24 -4.55
CA LEU A 131 8.55 -11.03 -5.31
C LEU A 131 7.76 -11.00 -6.62
N TYR A 132 7.47 -9.79 -7.11
CA TYR A 132 6.77 -9.63 -8.39
C TYR A 132 7.54 -10.29 -9.53
N GLY A 133 6.89 -11.21 -10.22
CA GLY A 133 7.50 -11.98 -11.31
C GLY A 133 8.39 -13.15 -10.87
N GLN A 134 8.62 -13.37 -9.59
CA GLN A 134 9.49 -14.44 -9.08
C GLN A 134 9.09 -15.82 -9.60
N HIS A 135 7.80 -16.09 -9.71
CA HIS A 135 7.24 -17.35 -10.22
C HIS A 135 7.67 -17.68 -11.67
N LEU A 136 8.19 -16.71 -12.40
CA LEU A 136 8.67 -16.90 -13.78
C LEU A 136 10.15 -17.37 -13.85
N PHE A 137 10.85 -17.36 -12.71
CA PHE A 137 12.27 -17.63 -12.59
C PHE A 137 12.58 -18.76 -11.59
N SER A 138 11.57 -19.52 -11.20
CA SER A 138 11.70 -20.59 -10.21
C SER A 138 12.39 -21.84 -10.75
N GLU A 139 12.65 -21.90 -12.05
CA GLU A 139 13.43 -22.96 -12.69
C GLU A 139 14.81 -22.41 -13.08
N GLY A 140 15.73 -22.46 -12.17
CA GLY A 140 17.15 -22.20 -12.38
C GLY A 140 17.96 -23.47 -12.15
#